data_df90a873145fcc0e0efcc5998b6c6bbb
#
_entry.id   df90a873145fcc0e0efcc5998b6c6bbb
#
_cell.length_a   1.000
_cell.length_b   1.000
_cell.length_c   1.000
_cell.angle_alpha   90.00
_cell.angle_beta   90.00
_cell.angle_gamma   90.00
#
_symmetry.space_group_name_H-M   'P 1'
#
loop_
_entity.id
_entity.type
_entity.pdbx_description
1 polymer ?
#
loop_
_entity_poly.entity_id
_entity_poly.type
_entity_poly.pdbx_seq_one_letter_code
_entity_poly.pdbx_strand_id
1 'polypeptide(L)'
;MVTHDGGDWFGFMDARFELLDGDAEVLPGLEVIATPGHTAGHQCVLVRGDGEAFDLLIGDAAYTPRVYAEPASDRLPSGQASDLPTWRDSLRRIQFLGPDRVHFCHHTDVIHR
;
A
#
# COMPACT_ATOMS: atom_id res chain seq x y z
N MET A 1 -8.07 -3.19 -11.30
CA MET A 1 -7.49 -2.36 -10.33
C MET A 1 -8.49 -1.59 -9.55
N VAL A 2 -8.94 -0.65 -9.50
CA VAL A 2 -9.79 0.00 -8.55
C VAL A 2 -11.20 0.00 -8.98
N THR A 3 -12.03 -0.39 -8.12
CA THR A 3 -13.41 -0.02 -8.25
C THR A 3 -13.72 1.03 -7.23
N HIS A 4 -14.54 1.90 -7.62
CA HIS A 4 -15.12 2.79 -6.70
C HIS A 4 -16.54 3.02 -7.10
N ASP A 5 -17.30 3.44 -6.21
CA ASP A 5 -18.73 3.46 -6.39
C ASP A 5 -19.30 4.83 -6.20
N GLY A 6 -18.62 5.81 -6.44
CA GLY A 6 -19.27 7.05 -6.26
C GLY A 6 -18.48 8.26 -6.63
N GLY A 7 -17.34 8.05 -7.08
CA GLY A 7 -16.52 9.18 -7.38
C GLY A 7 -16.54 9.54 -8.85
N ASP A 8 -17.22 10.60 -9.21
CA ASP A 8 -17.17 11.07 -10.59
C ASP A 8 -15.78 11.49 -11.03
N TRP A 9 -14.90 11.72 -10.10
CA TRP A 9 -13.52 12.09 -10.42
C TRP A 9 -12.71 10.94 -11.01
N PHE A 10 -13.22 9.72 -10.96
CA PHE A 10 -12.68 8.60 -11.70
C PHE A 10 -13.33 8.41 -13.07
N GLY A 11 -14.37 9.15 -13.36
CA GLY A 11 -15.16 8.97 -14.57
C GLY A 11 -14.58 9.69 -15.78
N PHE A 12 -13.37 9.35 -16.16
CA PHE A 12 -12.78 9.88 -17.38
C PHE A 12 -13.36 9.13 -18.59
N MET A 13 -13.86 9.86 -19.60
CA MET A 13 -14.52 9.25 -20.74
C MET A 13 -13.66 8.23 -21.48
N ASP A 14 -12.37 8.47 -21.56
CA ASP A 14 -11.44 7.60 -22.28
C ASP A 14 -10.63 6.70 -21.36
N ALA A 15 -10.92 6.71 -20.06
CA ALA A 15 -10.19 5.89 -19.10
C ALA A 15 -10.56 4.43 -19.25
N ARG A 16 -9.54 3.59 -19.21
CA ARG A 16 -9.71 2.15 -19.17
C ARG A 16 -9.19 1.66 -17.84
N PHE A 17 -9.98 0.83 -17.18
CA PHE A 17 -9.64 0.27 -15.88
C PHE A 17 -9.51 -1.23 -16.00
N GLU A 18 -8.47 -1.77 -15.42
CA GLU A 18 -8.30 -3.19 -15.21
C GLU A 18 -8.47 -3.48 -13.73
N LEU A 19 -9.42 -4.32 -13.40
CA LEU A 19 -9.68 -4.71 -12.01
C LEU A 19 -8.69 -5.80 -11.62
N LEU A 20 -7.99 -5.57 -10.51
CA LEU A 20 -7.07 -6.53 -9.95
C LEU A 20 -7.66 -7.11 -8.67
N ASP A 21 -7.65 -8.42 -8.59
CA ASP A 21 -8.07 -9.14 -7.40
C ASP A 21 -6.84 -9.83 -6.80
N GLY A 22 -6.39 -9.31 -5.67
CA GLY A 22 -5.17 -9.78 -5.03
C GLY A 22 -3.90 -9.18 -5.64
N ASP A 23 -2.82 -9.89 -5.51
CA ASP A 23 -1.52 -9.45 -5.99
C ASP A 23 -1.36 -9.68 -7.49
N ALA A 24 -0.69 -8.78 -8.16
CA ALA A 24 -0.45 -8.93 -9.60
C ALA A 24 0.82 -8.20 -10.03
N GLU A 25 1.59 -8.82 -10.91
CA GLU A 25 2.63 -8.12 -11.64
C GLU A 25 2.00 -7.41 -12.83
N VAL A 26 2.08 -6.09 -12.84
CA VAL A 26 1.42 -5.25 -13.86
C VAL A 26 2.34 -5.04 -15.05
N LEU A 27 3.60 -4.83 -14.77
CA LEU A 27 4.68 -4.70 -15.74
C LEU A 27 5.91 -5.37 -15.14
N PRO A 28 6.92 -5.73 -15.95
CA PRO A 28 8.16 -6.25 -15.38
C PRO A 28 8.73 -5.29 -14.34
N GLY A 29 8.91 -5.77 -13.12
CA GLY A 29 9.43 -4.97 -12.02
C GLY A 29 8.39 -4.11 -11.29
N LEU A 30 7.14 -4.15 -11.68
CA LEU A 30 6.07 -3.38 -11.04
C LEU A 30 4.96 -4.32 -10.60
N GLU A 31 4.87 -4.52 -9.29
CA GLU A 31 3.85 -5.36 -8.69
C GLU A 31 2.88 -4.54 -7.85
N VAL A 32 1.63 -4.94 -7.86
CA VAL A 32 0.61 -4.45 -6.93
C VAL A 32 0.34 -5.56 -5.93
N ILE A 33 0.36 -5.23 -4.65
CA ILE A 33 0.04 -6.19 -3.60
C ILE A 33 -1.16 -5.71 -2.81
N ALA A 34 -2.05 -6.63 -2.51
CA ALA A 34 -3.23 -6.33 -1.71
C ALA A 34 -2.81 -6.11 -0.25
N THR A 35 -3.19 -4.97 0.29
CA THR A 35 -2.90 -4.60 1.68
C THR A 35 -4.17 -4.04 2.31
N PRO A 36 -5.22 -4.87 2.45
CA PRO A 36 -6.49 -4.39 3.00
C PRO A 36 -6.36 -3.98 4.45
N GLY A 37 -7.26 -3.13 4.89
CA GLY A 37 -7.36 -2.72 6.28
C GLY A 37 -7.57 -1.23 6.46
N HIS A 38 -6.78 -0.37 5.82
CA HIS A 38 -7.12 1.04 5.71
C HIS A 38 -8.46 1.18 4.99
N THR A 39 -8.55 0.55 3.84
CA THR A 39 -9.80 0.22 3.16
C THR A 39 -9.73 -1.23 2.71
N ALA A 40 -10.88 -1.80 2.35
CA ALA A 40 -10.93 -3.18 1.87
C ALA A 40 -10.15 -3.39 0.58
N GLY A 41 -10.09 -2.36 -0.25
CA GLY A 41 -9.42 -2.43 -1.56
C GLY A 41 -8.03 -1.81 -1.60
N HIS A 42 -7.44 -1.49 -0.46
CA HIS A 42 -6.14 -0.84 -0.44
C HIS A 42 -5.06 -1.73 -1.05
N GLN A 43 -4.17 -1.11 -1.82
CA GLN A 43 -3.05 -1.78 -2.48
C GLN A 43 -1.78 -0.96 -2.28
N CYS A 44 -0.66 -1.67 -2.15
CA CYS A 44 0.67 -1.08 -2.21
C CYS A 44 1.30 -1.38 -3.55
N VAL A 45 2.29 -0.60 -3.93
CA VAL A 45 3.04 -0.80 -5.16
C VAL A 45 4.48 -1.13 -4.81
N LEU A 46 4.97 -2.21 -5.40
CA LEU A 46 6.32 -2.70 -5.19
C LEU A 46 7.08 -2.51 -6.50
N VAL A 47 8.21 -1.82 -6.42
CA VAL A 47 9.03 -1.48 -7.59
C VAL A 47 10.38 -2.14 -7.46
N ARG A 48 10.70 -3.02 -8.41
CA ARG A 48 12.01 -3.67 -8.50
C ARG A 48 12.82 -3.01 -9.60
N GLY A 49 14.06 -2.68 -9.28
CA GLY A 49 15.02 -2.29 -10.29
C GLY A 49 15.87 -3.49 -10.72
N ASP A 50 17.09 -3.24 -11.12
CA ASP A 50 18.07 -4.27 -11.38
C ASP A 50 18.50 -4.91 -10.06
N GLY A 51 18.52 -6.23 -10.00
CA GLY A 51 18.90 -6.96 -8.80
C GLY A 51 17.69 -7.30 -7.94
N GLU A 52 17.96 -7.64 -6.66
CA GLU A 52 16.94 -8.13 -5.73
C GLU A 52 16.31 -7.03 -4.86
N ALA A 53 16.92 -5.86 -4.81
CA ALA A 53 16.42 -4.74 -4.02
C ALA A 53 15.11 -4.21 -4.59
N PHE A 54 14.22 -3.78 -3.71
CA PHE A 54 12.96 -3.20 -4.16
C PHE A 54 12.48 -2.11 -3.22
N ASP A 55 11.74 -1.19 -3.83
CA ASP A 55 11.08 -0.11 -3.14
C ASP A 55 9.60 -0.43 -2.96
N LEU A 56 9.04 -0.02 -1.86
CA LEU A 56 7.62 -0.12 -1.59
C LEU A 56 7.01 1.27 -1.51
N LEU A 57 5.99 1.49 -2.33
CA LEU A 57 5.13 2.67 -2.21
C LEU A 57 3.95 2.24 -1.36
N ILE A 58 3.97 2.64 -0.10
CA ILE A 58 3.07 2.06 0.89
C ILE A 58 1.66 2.64 0.85
N GLY A 59 1.48 3.80 0.21
CA GLY A 59 0.18 4.44 0.17
C GLY A 59 -0.36 4.73 1.57
N ASP A 60 -1.63 4.44 1.78
CA ASP A 60 -2.30 4.66 3.06
C ASP A 60 -2.24 3.44 3.99
N ALA A 61 -1.46 2.43 3.65
CA ALA A 61 -1.26 1.30 4.57
C ALA A 61 -0.54 1.73 5.85
N ALA A 62 0.29 2.76 5.77
CA ALA A 62 0.82 3.43 6.95
C ALA A 62 1.07 4.89 6.61
N TYR A 63 0.55 5.79 7.41
CA TYR A 63 0.68 7.22 7.13
C TYR A 63 2.10 7.73 7.38
N THR A 64 2.79 7.16 8.36
CA THR A 64 4.08 7.64 8.80
C THR A 64 5.04 6.48 9.07
N PRO A 65 6.36 6.74 9.09
CA PRO A 65 7.34 5.74 9.48
C PRO A 65 7.05 5.08 10.83
N ARG A 66 6.56 5.87 11.78
CA ARG A 66 6.24 5.35 13.11
C ARG A 66 5.10 4.33 13.08
N VAL A 67 4.04 4.63 12.34
CA VAL A 67 2.93 3.69 12.18
C VAL A 67 3.40 2.41 11.53
N TYR A 68 4.26 2.52 10.53
CA TYR A 68 4.85 1.35 9.87
C TYR A 68 5.67 0.50 10.84
N ALA A 69 6.50 1.16 11.65
CA ALA A 69 7.40 0.46 12.57
C ALA A 69 6.68 -0.12 13.79
N GLU A 70 5.59 0.51 14.21
CA GLU A 70 4.86 0.16 15.43
C GLU A 70 3.37 -0.08 15.17
N PRO A 71 3.03 -1.07 14.34
CA PRO A 71 1.62 -1.29 13.96
C PRO A 71 0.74 -1.74 15.12
N ALA A 72 1.33 -2.20 16.21
CA ALA A 72 0.59 -2.61 17.40
C ALA A 72 0.35 -1.46 18.38
N SER A 73 0.85 -0.27 18.07
CA SER A 73 0.66 0.90 18.93
C SER A 73 -0.81 1.28 19.01
N ASP A 74 -1.24 1.71 20.19
CA ASP A 74 -2.59 2.26 20.38
C ASP A 74 -2.72 3.70 19.88
N ARG A 75 -1.64 4.28 19.40
CA ARG A 75 -1.57 5.67 18.96
C ARG A 75 -1.66 5.81 17.45
N LEU A 76 -2.64 5.18 16.85
CA LEU A 76 -2.87 5.29 15.43
C LEU A 76 -3.54 6.62 15.09
N PRO A 77 -3.16 7.25 13.97
CA PRO A 77 -3.89 8.39 13.46
C PRO A 77 -5.34 8.02 13.18
N SER A 78 -6.22 9.00 13.33
CA SER A 78 -7.61 8.82 12.95
C SER A 78 -7.72 8.44 11.48
N GLY A 79 -8.51 7.45 11.17
CA GLY A 79 -8.70 6.98 9.81
C GLY A 79 -7.62 6.06 9.27
N GLN A 80 -6.64 5.69 10.09
CA GLN A 80 -5.56 4.80 9.61
C GLN A 80 -6.08 3.42 9.20
N ALA A 81 -7.05 2.90 9.91
CA ALA A 81 -7.59 1.57 9.61
C ALA A 81 -9.10 1.54 9.80
N SER A 82 -9.82 1.01 8.82
CA SER A 82 -11.24 0.70 8.95
C SER A 82 -11.46 -0.69 9.54
N ASP A 83 -10.49 -1.59 9.35
CA ASP A 83 -10.47 -2.94 9.89
C ASP A 83 -9.09 -3.17 10.49
N LEU A 84 -8.99 -3.00 11.79
CA LEU A 84 -7.71 -3.01 12.48
C LEU A 84 -6.98 -4.37 12.42
N PRO A 85 -7.63 -5.52 12.67
CA PRO A 85 -6.94 -6.80 12.56
C PRO A 85 -6.42 -7.06 11.15
N THR A 86 -7.23 -6.81 10.14
CA THR A 86 -6.83 -6.98 8.74
C THR A 86 -5.68 -6.06 8.37
N TRP A 87 -5.75 -4.81 8.83
CA TRP A 87 -4.68 -3.84 8.60
C TRP A 87 -3.35 -4.31 9.23
N ARG A 88 -3.39 -4.80 10.45
CA ARG A 88 -2.19 -5.31 11.11
C ARG A 88 -1.58 -6.51 10.37
N ASP A 89 -2.42 -7.39 9.87
CA ASP A 89 -1.95 -8.53 9.07
C ASP A 89 -1.26 -8.06 7.79
N SER A 90 -1.83 -7.06 7.12
CA SER A 90 -1.21 -6.46 5.93
C SER A 90 0.14 -5.85 6.25
N LEU A 91 0.28 -5.11 7.35
CA LEU A 91 1.55 -4.52 7.75
C LEU A 91 2.60 -5.58 8.08
N ARG A 92 2.22 -6.65 8.76
CA ARG A 92 3.13 -7.77 9.04
C ARG A 92 3.62 -8.40 7.74
N ARG A 93 2.73 -8.57 6.78
CA ARG A 93 3.10 -9.11 5.47
C ARG A 93 4.09 -8.22 4.77
N ILE A 94 3.87 -6.91 4.75
CA ILE A 94 4.79 -5.94 4.16
C ILE A 94 6.15 -6.04 4.83
N GLN A 95 6.20 -6.05 6.15
CA GLN A 95 7.44 -6.14 6.89
C GLN A 95 8.17 -7.45 6.62
N PHE A 96 7.42 -8.54 6.50
CA PHE A 96 8.00 -9.84 6.17
C PHE A 96 8.62 -9.86 4.77
N LEU A 97 8.04 -9.15 3.82
CA LEU A 97 8.61 -9.01 2.48
C LEU A 97 9.97 -8.30 2.50
N GLY A 98 10.19 -7.44 3.47
CA GLY A 98 11.47 -6.79 3.69
C GLY A 98 11.86 -5.81 2.60
N PRO A 99 11.02 -4.80 2.28
CA PRO A 99 11.41 -3.80 1.30
C PRO A 99 12.69 -3.07 1.71
N ASP A 100 13.52 -2.72 0.74
CA ASP A 100 14.75 -2.00 1.00
C ASP A 100 14.49 -0.53 1.29
N ARG A 101 13.49 0.04 0.65
CA ARG A 101 13.03 1.40 0.93
C ARG A 101 11.52 1.44 0.95
N VAL A 102 10.98 2.21 1.90
CA VAL A 102 9.54 2.43 2.02
C VAL A 102 9.26 3.91 1.87
N HIS A 103 8.37 4.24 0.95
CA HIS A 103 7.96 5.61 0.65
C HIS A 103 6.53 5.82 1.14
N PHE A 104 6.30 6.95 1.81
CA PHE A 104 5.03 7.30 2.43
C PHE A 104 4.34 8.42 1.65
N CYS A 105 3.01 8.40 1.61
CA CYS A 105 2.23 9.48 1.03
C CYS A 105 2.03 10.65 2.01
N HIS A 106 2.03 10.37 3.30
CA HIS A 106 1.72 11.36 4.34
C HIS A 106 2.96 11.80 5.12
N HIS A 107 4.14 11.49 4.64
CA HIS A 107 5.38 11.85 5.30
C HIS A 107 6.51 11.97 4.29
N THR A 108 7.44 12.87 4.55
CA THR A 108 8.55 13.14 3.62
C THR A 108 9.73 12.20 3.80
N ASP A 109 9.85 11.55 4.95
CA ASP A 109 10.95 10.63 5.20
C ASP A 109 10.74 9.33 4.43
N VAL A 110 11.86 8.72 4.05
CA VAL A 110 11.91 7.40 3.43
C VAL A 110 12.62 6.48 4.41
N ILE A 111 12.01 5.33 4.70
CA ILE A 111 12.69 4.31 5.50
C ILE A 111 13.63 3.53 4.59
N HIS A 112 14.83 3.31 5.05
CA HIS A 112 15.82 2.43 4.41
C HIS A 112 16.09 1.23 5.31
N ARG A 113 16.12 0.09 4.70
CA ARG A 113 16.50 -1.13 5.39
C ARG A 113 18.00 -1.22 5.59
#